data_b4eba80a12ef24cd01ac4ac54636e581
#
_entry.id   b4eba80a12ef24cd01ac4ac54636e581
#
_cell.length_a   1.000
_cell.length_b   1.000
_cell.length_c   1.000
_cell.angle_alpha   90.00
_cell.angle_beta   90.00
_cell.angle_gamma   90.00
#
_symmetry.space_group_name_H-M   'P 1'
#
loop_
_entity.id
_entity.type
_entity.pdbx_description
1 polymer ?
#
loop_
_entity_poly.entity_id
_entity_poly.type
_entity_poly.pdbx_seq_one_letter_code
_entity_poly.pdbx_strand_id
1 'polypeptide(L)'
;MIDYQEAAVVSRTLIDKKTGTVTLFAFDEKQGLSEHKAPFDAMVHVLDGEAEIVISSKSHRLKEGDMIVMPANEPHAVKAVTRFKMVLTMIRS
;
A
#
# COMPACT_ATOMS: atom_id res chain seq x y z
N MET A 1 5.46 -3.10 16.02
CA MET A 1 4.92 -2.17 15.03
C MET A 1 3.64 -2.72 14.42
N ILE A 2 3.68 -3.69 13.55
CA ILE A 2 2.51 -4.40 13.03
C ILE A 2 2.92 -5.82 12.66
N ASP A 3 2.06 -6.81 12.99
CA ASP A 3 2.36 -8.21 12.76
C ASP A 3 1.54 -8.77 11.60
N TYR A 4 2.10 -9.77 10.92
CA TYR A 4 1.37 -10.52 9.92
C TYR A 4 0.32 -11.40 10.58
N GLN A 5 -0.82 -11.57 9.90
CA GLN A 5 -1.83 -12.54 10.29
C GLN A 5 -2.12 -13.43 9.09
N GLU A 6 -2.28 -14.72 9.34
CA GLU A 6 -2.52 -15.71 8.30
C GLU A 6 -3.76 -15.37 7.47
N ALA A 7 -3.60 -15.42 6.15
CA ALA A 7 -4.64 -15.17 5.16
C ALA A 7 -5.36 -13.82 5.35
N ALA A 8 -4.66 -12.81 5.86
CA ALA A 8 -5.28 -11.53 6.18
C ALA A 8 -4.45 -10.34 5.75
N VAL A 9 -5.13 -9.20 5.66
CA VAL A 9 -4.52 -7.88 5.56
C VAL A 9 -4.81 -7.19 6.88
N VAL A 10 -3.77 -6.72 7.56
CA VAL A 10 -3.88 -6.01 8.83
C VAL A 10 -3.46 -4.57 8.59
N SER A 11 -4.23 -3.62 9.13
CA SER A 11 -3.88 -2.21 9.01
C SER A 11 -3.93 -1.52 10.36
N ARG A 12 -3.09 -0.50 10.51
CA ARG A 12 -3.04 0.33 11.69
C ARG A 12 -2.79 1.78 11.28
N THR A 13 -3.77 2.63 11.53
CA THR A 13 -3.64 4.06 11.21
C THR A 13 -2.83 4.75 12.29
N LEU A 14 -1.76 5.41 11.87
CA LEU A 14 -0.86 6.16 12.77
C LEU A 14 -1.25 7.63 12.86
N ILE A 15 -1.62 8.22 11.73
CA ILE A 15 -2.02 9.62 11.62
C ILE A 15 -3.27 9.69 10.75
N ASP A 16 -4.28 10.37 11.22
CA ASP A 16 -5.52 10.60 10.46
C ASP A 16 -5.93 12.05 10.65
N LYS A 17 -5.76 12.83 9.59
CA LYS A 17 -6.09 14.26 9.58
C LYS A 17 -6.87 14.60 8.31
N LYS A 18 -7.49 15.77 8.28
CA LYS A 18 -8.21 16.25 7.09
C LYS A 18 -7.31 16.33 5.86
N THR A 19 -6.03 16.63 6.05
CA THR A 19 -5.06 16.81 4.97
C THR A 19 -4.37 15.53 4.55
N GLY A 20 -4.50 14.46 5.31
CA GLY A 20 -3.89 13.19 4.93
C GLY A 20 -3.88 12.14 6.03
N THR A 21 -3.46 10.96 5.65
CA THR A 21 -3.37 9.81 6.56
C THR A 21 -2.03 9.10 6.39
N VAL A 22 -1.57 8.46 7.46
CA VAL A 22 -0.43 7.54 7.44
C VAL A 22 -0.89 6.24 8.05
N THR A 23 -0.85 5.16 7.29
CA THR A 23 -1.34 3.85 7.71
C THR A 23 -0.26 2.78 7.48
N LEU A 24 -0.07 1.93 8.47
CA LEU A 24 0.75 0.73 8.34
C LEU A 24 -0.14 -0.42 7.86
N PHE A 25 0.39 -1.23 6.95
CA PHE A 25 -0.27 -2.44 6.47
C PHE A 25 0.67 -3.63 6.58
N ALA A 26 0.12 -4.78 6.93
CA ALA A 26 0.80 -6.06 6.86
C ALA A 26 -0.09 -7.02 6.07
N PHE A 27 0.46 -7.57 4.98
CA PHE A 27 -0.25 -8.47 4.07
C PHE A 27 0.33 -9.86 4.18
N ASP A 28 -0.51 -10.86 4.36
CA ASP A 28 -0.07 -12.22 4.16
C ASP A 28 0.12 -12.49 2.67
N GLU A 29 0.89 -13.50 2.34
CA GLU A 29 1.15 -13.93 0.97
C GLU A 29 -0.17 -14.09 0.20
N LYS A 30 -0.21 -13.62 -1.04
CA LYS A 30 -1.36 -13.67 -1.95
C LYS A 30 -2.53 -12.76 -1.58
N GLN A 31 -2.46 -12.07 -0.46
CA GLN A 31 -3.47 -11.08 -0.11
C GLN A 31 -3.20 -9.77 -0.85
N GLY A 32 -4.18 -8.90 -0.93
CA GLY A 32 -4.02 -7.63 -1.60
C GLY A 32 -5.21 -6.70 -1.44
N LEU A 33 -5.13 -5.58 -2.13
CA LEU A 33 -6.22 -4.62 -2.24
C LEU A 33 -6.64 -4.58 -3.71
N SER A 34 -7.93 -4.75 -3.97
CA SER A 34 -8.46 -4.74 -5.33
C SER A 34 -8.32 -3.37 -5.97
N GLU A 35 -8.40 -3.34 -7.31
CA GLU A 35 -8.28 -2.10 -8.06
C GLU A 35 -9.34 -1.08 -7.63
N HIS A 36 -8.90 0.13 -7.36
CA HIS A 36 -9.75 1.24 -6.97
C HIS A 36 -9.07 2.56 -7.32
N LYS A 37 -9.82 3.65 -7.22
CA LYS A 37 -9.32 5.01 -7.41
C LYS A 37 -9.52 5.79 -6.12
N ALA A 38 -8.66 6.76 -5.89
CA ALA A 38 -8.81 7.69 -4.79
C ALA A 38 -8.48 9.10 -5.28
N PRO A 39 -9.15 10.15 -4.75
CA PRO A 39 -8.88 11.53 -5.17
C PRO A 39 -7.66 12.12 -4.44
N PHE A 40 -6.71 11.29 -4.05
CA PHE A 40 -5.52 11.68 -3.28
C PHE A 40 -4.29 11.10 -3.92
N ASP A 41 -3.17 11.81 -3.82
CA ASP A 41 -1.88 11.21 -4.09
C ASP A 41 -1.52 10.30 -2.93
N ALA A 42 -1.04 9.12 -3.22
CA ALA A 42 -0.66 8.14 -2.22
C ALA A 42 0.76 7.64 -2.45
N MET A 43 1.55 7.56 -1.39
CA MET A 43 2.90 7.00 -1.47
C MET A 43 2.96 5.69 -0.72
N VAL A 44 3.46 4.66 -1.39
CA VAL A 44 3.73 3.36 -0.79
C VAL A 44 5.22 3.25 -0.51
N HIS A 45 5.57 2.89 0.72
CA HIS A 45 6.94 2.59 1.11
C HIS A 45 6.96 1.17 1.66
N VAL A 46 7.64 0.26 0.98
CA VAL A 46 7.73 -1.14 1.40
C VAL A 46 8.77 -1.27 2.51
N LEU A 47 8.35 -1.79 3.66
CA LEU A 47 9.20 -1.96 4.84
C LEU A 47 9.78 -3.37 4.94
N ASP A 48 9.09 -4.36 4.37
CA ASP A 48 9.47 -5.77 4.47
C ASP A 48 8.79 -6.55 3.33
N GLY A 49 9.47 -7.53 2.76
CA GLY A 49 8.92 -8.40 1.72
C GLY A 49 8.84 -7.77 0.34
N GLU A 50 7.99 -8.35 -0.51
CA GLU A 50 7.79 -7.93 -1.89
C GLU A 50 6.33 -7.77 -2.24
N ALA A 51 6.03 -6.73 -3.00
CA ALA A 51 4.68 -6.43 -3.47
C ALA A 51 4.68 -6.10 -4.95
N GLU A 52 3.53 -6.33 -5.58
CA GLU A 52 3.24 -5.84 -6.92
C GLU A 52 2.23 -4.71 -6.78
N ILE A 53 2.58 -3.54 -7.28
CA ILE A 53 1.69 -2.38 -7.31
C ILE A 53 1.32 -2.14 -8.77
N VAL A 54 0.02 -2.19 -9.08
CA VAL A 54 -0.47 -1.95 -10.43
C VAL A 54 -1.09 -0.56 -10.48
N ILE A 55 -0.58 0.29 -11.36
CA ILE A 55 -1.06 1.67 -11.53
C ILE A 55 -1.42 1.85 -13.00
N SER A 56 -2.69 2.16 -13.28
CA SER A 56 -3.19 2.35 -14.65
C SER A 56 -2.75 1.20 -15.57
N SER A 57 -2.96 -0.03 -15.11
CA SER A 57 -2.63 -1.28 -15.81
C SER A 57 -1.13 -1.57 -15.96
N LYS A 58 -0.26 -0.75 -15.37
CA LYS A 58 1.19 -1.00 -15.37
C LYS A 58 1.61 -1.62 -14.04
N SER A 59 2.30 -2.74 -14.11
CA SER A 59 2.79 -3.46 -12.94
C SER A 59 4.16 -2.98 -12.52
N HIS A 60 4.33 -2.75 -11.22
CA HIS A 60 5.60 -2.34 -10.61
C HIS A 60 5.91 -3.30 -9.47
N ARG A 61 7.06 -3.95 -9.51
CA ARG A 61 7.51 -4.85 -8.44
C ARG A 61 8.36 -4.04 -7.46
N LEU A 62 7.94 -4.03 -6.20
CA LEU A 62 8.65 -3.33 -5.12
C LEU A 62 9.12 -4.32 -4.08
N LYS A 63 10.29 -4.05 -3.52
CA LYS A 63 10.87 -4.83 -2.42
C LYS A 63 11.22 -3.90 -1.27
N GLU A 64 11.70 -4.45 -0.18
CA GLU A 64 12.09 -3.69 1.02
C GLU A 64 12.91 -2.46 0.65
N GLY A 65 12.50 -1.30 1.14
CA GLY A 65 13.15 -0.02 0.89
C GLY A 65 12.65 0.74 -0.34
N ASP A 66 11.89 0.09 -1.23
CA ASP A 66 11.37 0.76 -2.41
C ASP A 66 10.15 1.61 -2.08
N MET A 67 9.97 2.68 -2.85
CA MET A 67 8.82 3.58 -2.73
C MET A 67 8.24 3.85 -4.12
N ILE A 68 6.93 4.09 -4.15
CA ILE A 68 6.24 4.51 -5.38
C ILE A 68 5.10 5.46 -5.03
N VAL A 69 4.84 6.43 -5.92
CA VAL A 69 3.69 7.31 -5.78
C VAL A 69 2.58 6.80 -6.70
N MET A 70 1.38 6.63 -6.13
CA MET A 70 0.17 6.33 -6.87
C MET A 70 -0.58 7.65 -7.05
N PRO A 71 -0.61 8.22 -8.27
CA PRO A 71 -1.24 9.53 -8.47
C PRO A 71 -2.74 9.53 -8.21
N ALA A 72 -3.26 10.67 -7.79
CA ALA A 72 -4.69 10.87 -7.60
C ALA A 72 -5.47 10.50 -8.86
N ASN A 73 -6.62 9.87 -8.67
CA ASN A 73 -7.58 9.50 -9.72
C ASN A 73 -7.08 8.45 -10.73
N GLU A 74 -5.90 7.88 -10.51
CA GLU A 74 -5.43 6.76 -11.33
C GLU A 74 -5.83 5.45 -10.67
N PRO A 75 -6.36 4.48 -11.42
CA PRO A 75 -6.70 3.18 -10.82
C PRO A 75 -5.45 2.46 -10.37
N HIS A 76 -5.51 1.89 -9.18
CA HIS A 76 -4.37 1.18 -8.60
C HIS A 76 -4.83 -0.04 -7.80
N ALA A 77 -3.95 -1.03 -7.71
CA ALA A 77 -4.16 -2.26 -6.95
C ALA A 77 -2.85 -2.68 -6.29
N VAL A 78 -2.96 -3.42 -5.20
CA VAL A 78 -1.81 -3.92 -4.44
C VAL A 78 -1.93 -5.43 -4.31
N LYS A 79 -0.84 -6.14 -4.53
CA LYS A 79 -0.81 -7.59 -4.38
C LYS A 79 0.46 -8.02 -3.65
N ALA A 80 0.31 -8.87 -2.63
CA ALA A 80 1.43 -9.43 -1.91
C ALA A 80 2.04 -10.57 -2.72
N VAL A 81 3.29 -10.40 -3.14
CA VAL A 81 4.07 -11.48 -3.79
C VAL A 81 4.58 -12.43 -2.72
N THR A 82 5.13 -11.86 -1.64
CA THR A 82 5.43 -12.56 -0.40
C THR A 82 4.64 -11.86 0.71
N ARG A 83 4.75 -12.29 1.95
CA ARG A 83 4.32 -11.45 3.06
C ARG A 83 5.05 -10.13 2.96
N PHE A 84 4.35 -9.01 3.09
CA PHE A 84 5.00 -7.71 3.05
C PHE A 84 4.32 -6.70 3.95
N LYS A 85 5.10 -5.71 4.37
CA LYS A 85 4.62 -4.59 5.16
C LYS A 85 4.89 -3.31 4.40
N MET A 86 3.97 -2.36 4.48
CA MET A 86 4.14 -1.05 3.85
C MET A 86 3.59 0.06 4.73
N VAL A 87 4.12 1.25 4.52
CA VAL A 87 3.51 2.50 5.00
C VAL A 87 2.80 3.13 3.80
N LEU A 88 1.54 3.44 3.97
CA LEU A 88 0.75 4.16 2.99
C LEU A 88 0.50 5.57 3.51
N THR A 89 1.01 6.56 2.78
CA THR A 89 0.80 7.97 3.08
C THR A 89 -0.09 8.57 2.01
N MET A 90 -1.28 9.06 2.41
CA MET A 90 -2.21 9.71 1.50
C MET A 90 -2.28 11.19 1.81
N ILE A 91 -2.12 12.02 0.79
CA ILE A 91 -2.19 13.47 0.91
C ILE A 91 -3.43 13.96 0.18
N ARG A 92 -4.27 14.66 0.91
CA ARG A 92 -5.47 15.32 0.38
C ARG A 92 -5.13 16.78 0.11
N SER A 93 -5.37 17.21 -1.08
CA SER A 93 -5.13 18.61 -1.43
C SER A 93 -6.40 19.45 -1.29
#